data_0397b0dd8119638b0b4e293d613961ef
#
_entry.id   0397b0dd8119638b0b4e293d613961ef
#
_cell.length_a   1.000
_cell.length_b   1.000
_cell.length_c   1.000
_cell.angle_alpha   90.00
_cell.angle_beta   90.00
_cell.angle_gamma   90.00
#
_symmetry.space_group_name_H-M   'P 1'
#
loop_
_entity.id
_entity.type
_entity.pdbx_description
1 polymer ?
#
loop_
_entity_poly.entity_id
_entity_poly.type
_entity_poly.pdbx_seq_one_letter_code
_entity_poly.pdbx_strand_id
1 'polypeptide(L)'
;MKKIWLIFDNSSRIKFFILSVLITINILLETISISLLLPIIVSLTDNNLFELYPKIALFINFFEEKFSTSMINATLILFGVTIVFKNLFQTYINYKEANLNISVAELTSQRLFNSFLSRNYSFHLKNNSYDLITKIRNETKYF
;
A
#
# COMPACT_ATOMS: atom_id res chain seq x y z
N MET A 1 10.88 18.06 10.58
CA MET A 1 10.88 16.58 10.47
C MET A 1 11.40 15.83 11.72
N LYS A 2 12.38 16.32 12.50
CA LYS A 2 12.87 15.63 13.72
C LYS A 2 11.81 15.43 14.83
N LYS A 3 10.78 16.28 14.94
CA LYS A 3 9.75 16.17 15.98
C LYS A 3 8.74 15.04 15.76
N ILE A 4 8.51 14.62 14.51
CA ILE A 4 7.58 13.54 14.19
C ILE A 4 8.17 12.19 14.63
N TRP A 5 9.47 12.00 14.50
CA TRP A 5 10.18 10.79 14.93
C TRP A 5 10.16 10.54 16.43
N LEU A 6 9.98 11.60 17.25
CA LEU A 6 9.85 11.50 18.71
C LEU A 6 8.46 10.99 19.15
N ILE A 7 7.47 11.05 18.27
CA ILE A 7 6.10 10.60 18.56
C ILE A 7 5.98 9.09 18.39
N PHE A 8 6.77 8.50 17.47
CA PHE A 8 6.73 7.07 17.19
C PHE A 8 7.57 6.27 18.20
N ASP A 9 6.91 5.33 18.87
CA ASP A 9 7.59 4.29 19.64
C ASP A 9 8.42 3.39 18.71
N ASN A 10 9.48 2.75 19.21
CA ASN A 10 10.35 1.87 18.41
C ASN A 10 9.58 0.78 17.68
N SER A 11 8.52 0.24 18.28
CA SER A 11 7.64 -0.75 17.66
C SER A 11 6.89 -0.17 16.45
N SER A 12 6.41 1.06 16.53
CA SER A 12 5.70 1.74 15.44
C SER A 12 6.64 2.11 14.29
N ARG A 13 7.89 2.44 14.56
CA ARG A 13 8.90 2.74 13.54
C ARG A 13 9.21 1.51 12.68
N ILE A 14 9.35 0.35 13.29
CA ILE A 14 9.60 -0.91 12.58
C ILE A 14 8.42 -1.25 11.69
N LYS A 15 7.19 -1.13 12.21
CA LYS A 15 5.96 -1.37 11.43
C LYS A 15 5.86 -0.42 10.23
N PHE A 16 6.19 0.86 10.42
CA PHE A 16 6.21 1.84 9.35
C PHE A 16 7.24 1.52 8.27
N PHE A 17 8.45 1.11 8.69
CA PHE A 17 9.49 0.72 7.75
C PHE A 17 9.09 -0.52 6.93
N ILE A 18 8.56 -1.55 7.59
CA ILE A 18 8.06 -2.76 6.91
C ILE A 18 6.95 -2.40 5.92
N LEU A 19 6.00 -1.53 6.32
CA LEU A 19 4.93 -1.08 5.45
C LEU A 19 5.47 -0.33 4.23
N SER A 20 6.45 0.55 4.42
CA SER A 20 7.11 1.27 3.31
C SER A 20 7.75 0.33 2.31
N VAL A 21 8.44 -0.72 2.76
CA VAL A 21 9.02 -1.75 1.90
C VAL A 21 7.92 -2.51 1.14
N LEU A 22 6.84 -2.90 1.83
CA LEU A 22 5.71 -3.59 1.20
C LEU A 22 5.05 -2.74 0.11
N ILE A 23 4.85 -1.44 0.36
CA ILE A 23 4.30 -0.50 -0.63
C ILE A 23 5.23 -0.40 -1.84
N THR A 24 6.54 -0.33 -1.63
CA THR A 24 7.51 -0.28 -2.73
C THR A 24 7.44 -1.56 -3.59
N ILE A 25 7.33 -2.73 -2.97
CA ILE A 25 7.15 -4.01 -3.68
C ILE A 25 5.84 -3.99 -4.47
N ASN A 26 4.76 -3.44 -3.88
CA ASN A 26 3.48 -3.34 -4.57
C ASN A 26 3.54 -2.46 -5.83
N ILE A 27 4.25 -1.34 -5.77
CA ILE A 27 4.48 -0.47 -6.94
C ILE A 27 5.21 -1.23 -8.05
N LEU A 28 6.22 -2.04 -7.70
CA LEU A 28 6.92 -2.88 -8.68
C LEU A 28 5.99 -3.91 -9.32
N LEU A 29 5.15 -4.59 -8.53
CA LEU A 29 4.15 -5.53 -9.04
C LEU A 29 3.13 -4.84 -9.95
N GLU A 30 2.75 -3.61 -9.65
CA GLU A 30 1.87 -2.80 -10.48
C GLU A 30 2.49 -2.48 -11.83
N THR A 31 3.74 -2.07 -11.83
CA THR A 31 4.50 -1.80 -13.06
C THR A 31 4.61 -3.05 -13.93
N ILE A 32 4.89 -4.22 -13.34
CA ILE A 32 4.92 -5.50 -14.05
C ILE A 32 3.55 -5.84 -14.64
N SER A 33 2.47 -5.65 -13.87
CA SER A 33 1.10 -5.92 -14.35
C SER A 33 0.73 -5.07 -15.56
N ILE A 34 1.09 -3.78 -15.55
CA ILE A 34 0.86 -2.88 -16.68
C ILE A 34 1.72 -3.29 -17.89
N SER A 35 2.98 -3.67 -17.65
CA SER A 35 3.89 -4.10 -18.71
C SER A 35 3.40 -5.35 -19.45
N LEU A 36 2.64 -6.24 -18.79
CA LEU A 36 2.04 -7.42 -19.42
C LEU A 36 0.91 -7.10 -20.40
N LEU A 37 0.36 -5.88 -20.37
CA LEU A 37 -0.59 -5.44 -21.42
C LEU A 37 0.08 -5.33 -22.80
N LEU A 38 1.36 -4.99 -22.82
CA LEU A 38 2.10 -4.79 -24.07
C LEU A 38 2.15 -6.07 -24.92
N PRO A 39 2.56 -7.25 -24.43
CA PRO A 39 2.52 -8.48 -25.21
C PRO A 39 1.10 -8.90 -25.63
N ILE A 40 0.06 -8.54 -24.87
CA ILE A 40 -1.32 -8.82 -25.26
C ILE A 40 -1.70 -7.98 -26.48
N ILE A 41 -1.45 -6.67 -26.45
CA ILE A 41 -1.72 -5.77 -27.57
C ILE A 41 -0.94 -6.22 -28.81
N VAL A 42 0.30 -6.59 -28.63
CA VAL A 42 1.19 -7.09 -29.67
C VAL A 42 0.65 -8.36 -30.30
N SER A 43 0.23 -9.33 -29.50
CA SER A 43 -0.35 -10.60 -30.00
C SER A 43 -1.63 -10.39 -30.81
N LEU A 44 -2.33 -9.28 -30.60
CA LEU A 44 -3.55 -8.92 -31.33
C LEU A 44 -3.27 -8.14 -32.61
N THR A 45 -2.13 -7.46 -32.72
CA THR A 45 -1.86 -6.50 -33.80
C THR A 45 -0.90 -7.07 -34.84
N ASP A 46 0.20 -7.69 -34.42
CA ASP A 46 1.21 -8.25 -35.36
C ASP A 46 2.17 -9.22 -34.64
N ASN A 47 2.46 -10.38 -35.28
CA ASN A 47 3.33 -11.40 -34.67
C ASN A 47 4.83 -10.99 -34.61
N ASN A 48 5.23 -9.94 -35.32
CA ASN A 48 6.64 -9.56 -35.46
C ASN A 48 7.22 -8.81 -34.26
N LEU A 49 6.40 -8.32 -33.33
CA LEU A 49 6.90 -7.55 -32.18
C LEU A 49 7.51 -8.41 -31.07
N PHE A 50 7.35 -9.73 -31.09
CA PHE A 50 8.05 -10.63 -30.19
C PHE A 50 9.55 -10.70 -30.48
N GLU A 51 9.97 -10.41 -31.70
CA GLU A 51 11.38 -10.25 -32.06
C GLU A 51 12.03 -9.05 -31.37
N LEU A 52 11.26 -8.00 -31.09
CA LEU A 52 11.70 -6.81 -30.39
C LEU A 52 11.89 -7.02 -28.88
N TYR A 53 11.21 -8.00 -28.29
CA TYR A 53 11.25 -8.27 -26.84
C TYR A 53 11.58 -9.75 -26.53
N PRO A 54 12.79 -10.21 -26.82
CA PRO A 54 13.15 -11.65 -26.72
C PRO A 54 13.03 -12.22 -25.30
N LYS A 55 13.19 -11.40 -24.26
CA LYS A 55 13.05 -11.85 -22.86
C LYS A 55 11.60 -12.15 -22.49
N ILE A 56 10.66 -11.40 -23.03
CA ILE A 56 9.22 -11.63 -22.81
C ILE A 56 8.79 -12.85 -23.62
N ALA A 57 9.25 -12.99 -24.84
CA ALA A 57 9.00 -14.15 -25.68
C ALA A 57 9.45 -15.45 -25.01
N LEU A 58 10.65 -15.51 -24.43
CA LEU A 58 11.15 -16.67 -23.68
C LEU A 58 10.23 -17.07 -22.52
N PHE A 59 9.70 -16.09 -21.79
CA PHE A 59 8.80 -16.36 -20.68
C PHE A 59 7.43 -16.87 -21.15
N ILE A 60 6.90 -16.31 -22.21
CA ILE A 60 5.62 -16.73 -22.80
C ILE A 60 5.76 -18.14 -23.42
N ASN A 61 6.84 -18.42 -24.17
CA ASN A 61 7.10 -19.71 -24.76
C ASN A 61 7.22 -20.83 -23.70
N PHE A 62 7.81 -20.55 -22.54
CA PHE A 62 7.85 -21.49 -21.44
C PHE A 62 6.45 -21.88 -20.94
N PHE A 63 5.52 -20.92 -20.89
CA PHE A 63 4.12 -21.17 -20.52
C PHE A 63 3.36 -21.90 -21.64
N GLU A 64 3.59 -21.55 -22.90
CA GLU A 64 2.98 -22.20 -24.06
C GLU A 64 3.35 -23.68 -24.12
N GLU A 65 4.64 -24.01 -23.98
CA GLU A 65 5.13 -25.38 -23.97
C GLU A 65 4.56 -26.19 -22.81
N LYS A 66 4.45 -25.60 -21.62
CA LYS A 66 3.98 -26.28 -20.42
C LYS A 66 2.47 -26.52 -20.40
N PHE A 67 1.68 -25.63 -21.00
CA PHE A 67 0.21 -25.69 -20.97
C PHE A 67 -0.44 -26.10 -22.29
N SER A 68 0.35 -26.38 -23.34
CA SER A 68 -0.10 -26.77 -24.69
C SER A 68 -1.21 -25.83 -25.21
N THR A 69 -1.09 -24.54 -24.93
CA THR A 69 -2.12 -23.53 -25.16
C THR A 69 -1.59 -22.50 -26.14
N SER A 70 -2.43 -21.92 -26.97
CA SER A 70 -1.99 -20.87 -27.91
C SER A 70 -1.37 -19.69 -27.15
N MET A 71 -0.39 -19.03 -27.76
CA MET A 71 0.39 -17.92 -27.19
C MET A 71 -0.49 -16.82 -26.59
N ILE A 72 -1.60 -16.48 -27.23
CA ILE A 72 -2.56 -15.48 -26.75
C ILE A 72 -3.20 -15.93 -25.44
N ASN A 73 -3.67 -17.18 -25.37
CA ASN A 73 -4.32 -17.72 -24.19
C ASN A 73 -3.33 -17.84 -23.02
N ALA A 74 -2.09 -18.25 -23.27
CA ALA A 74 -1.04 -18.31 -22.25
C ALA A 74 -0.77 -16.92 -21.65
N THR A 75 -0.68 -15.89 -22.49
CA THR A 75 -0.47 -14.48 -22.05
C THR A 75 -1.67 -13.97 -21.26
N LEU A 76 -2.90 -14.26 -21.67
CA LEU A 76 -4.11 -13.87 -20.96
C LEU A 76 -4.22 -14.53 -19.58
N ILE A 77 -3.89 -15.82 -19.49
CA ILE A 77 -3.88 -16.55 -18.21
C ILE A 77 -2.84 -15.95 -17.28
N LEU A 78 -1.62 -15.72 -17.77
CA LEU A 78 -0.55 -15.10 -16.99
C LEU A 78 -0.94 -13.72 -16.46
N PHE A 79 -1.54 -12.90 -17.32
CA PHE A 79 -2.04 -11.58 -16.96
C PHE A 79 -3.13 -11.67 -15.87
N GLY A 80 -4.10 -12.56 -16.05
CA GLY A 80 -5.17 -12.79 -15.05
C GLY A 80 -4.63 -13.22 -13.70
N VAL A 81 -3.70 -14.19 -13.67
CA VAL A 81 -3.04 -14.65 -12.44
C VAL A 81 -2.28 -13.50 -11.76
N THR A 82 -1.55 -12.71 -12.53
CA THR A 82 -0.78 -11.57 -11.99
C THR A 82 -1.70 -10.52 -11.36
N ILE A 83 -2.85 -10.20 -11.99
CA ILE A 83 -3.84 -9.26 -11.44
C ILE A 83 -4.43 -9.79 -10.14
N VAL A 84 -4.84 -11.05 -10.10
CA VAL A 84 -5.40 -11.66 -8.88
C VAL A 84 -4.38 -11.62 -7.75
N PHE A 85 -3.15 -12.04 -8.01
CA PHE A 85 -2.08 -12.02 -7.01
C PHE A 85 -1.79 -10.61 -6.51
N LYS A 86 -1.67 -9.63 -7.42
CA LYS A 86 -1.50 -8.22 -7.08
C LYS A 86 -2.62 -7.71 -6.17
N ASN A 87 -3.87 -7.98 -6.53
CA ASN A 87 -5.02 -7.49 -5.76
C ASN A 87 -5.10 -8.10 -4.35
N LEU A 88 -4.75 -9.38 -4.19
CA LEU A 88 -4.63 -10.01 -2.88
C LEU A 88 -3.53 -9.36 -2.04
N PHE A 89 -2.38 -9.10 -2.66
CA PHE A 89 -1.25 -8.45 -2.00
C PHE A 89 -1.59 -7.00 -1.61
N GLN A 90 -2.25 -6.24 -2.48
CA GLN A 90 -2.75 -4.90 -2.20
C GLN A 90 -3.71 -4.90 -1.01
N THR A 91 -4.65 -5.84 -0.96
CA THR A 91 -5.60 -5.96 0.16
C THR A 91 -4.89 -6.22 1.48
N TYR A 92 -3.85 -7.05 1.46
CA TYR A 92 -3.02 -7.30 2.64
C TYR A 92 -2.29 -6.03 3.11
N ILE A 93 -1.74 -5.24 2.18
CA ILE A 93 -1.09 -3.96 2.50
C ILE A 93 -2.09 -2.99 3.11
N ASN A 94 -3.25 -2.82 2.50
CA ASN A 94 -4.31 -1.92 2.99
C ASN A 94 -4.75 -2.30 4.41
N TYR A 95 -4.85 -3.59 4.71
CA TYR A 95 -5.13 -4.06 6.06
C TYR A 95 -4.04 -3.66 7.07
N LYS A 96 -2.76 -3.83 6.71
CA LYS A 96 -1.63 -3.43 7.55
C LYS A 96 -1.56 -1.91 7.75
N GLU A 97 -1.83 -1.15 6.71
CA GLU A 97 -1.90 0.31 6.75
C GLU A 97 -3.02 0.80 7.67
N ALA A 98 -4.23 0.26 7.53
CA ALA A 98 -5.36 0.59 8.40
C ALA A 98 -5.05 0.33 9.87
N ASN A 99 -4.45 -0.81 10.21
CA ASN A 99 -4.06 -1.15 11.57
C ASN A 99 -2.99 -0.20 12.12
N LEU A 100 -2.05 0.22 11.29
CA LEU A 100 -1.02 1.17 11.68
C LEU A 100 -1.63 2.56 11.94
N ASN A 101 -2.51 3.02 11.06
CA ASN A 101 -3.21 4.29 11.19
C ASN A 101 -4.05 4.34 12.48
N ILE A 102 -4.80 3.28 12.80
CA ILE A 102 -5.56 3.17 14.05
C ILE A 102 -4.62 3.26 15.26
N SER A 103 -3.52 2.53 15.25
CA SER A 103 -2.55 2.53 16.37
C SER A 103 -1.92 3.91 16.58
N VAL A 104 -1.59 4.63 15.50
CA VAL A 104 -1.03 5.99 15.55
C VAL A 104 -2.08 6.98 16.06
N ALA A 105 -3.31 6.88 15.57
CA ALA A 105 -4.41 7.73 16.01
C ALA A 105 -4.69 7.55 17.52
N GLU A 106 -4.72 6.31 17.99
CA GLU A 106 -4.92 5.99 19.41
C GLU A 106 -3.80 6.57 20.29
N LEU A 107 -2.55 6.32 19.94
CA LEU A 107 -1.39 6.86 20.68
C LEU A 107 -1.39 8.39 20.70
N THR A 108 -1.76 9.03 19.59
CA THR A 108 -1.82 10.48 19.49
C THR A 108 -2.96 11.03 20.35
N SER A 109 -4.14 10.40 20.30
CA SER A 109 -5.28 10.77 21.13
C SER A 109 -4.96 10.67 22.63
N GLN A 110 -4.34 9.57 23.07
CA GLN A 110 -3.95 9.36 24.46
C GLN A 110 -2.95 10.43 24.92
N ARG A 111 -1.96 10.76 24.11
CA ARG A 111 -0.97 11.80 24.44
C ARG A 111 -1.59 13.19 24.53
N LEU A 112 -2.45 13.55 23.59
CA LEU A 112 -3.18 14.82 23.62
C LEU A 112 -4.09 14.90 24.84
N PHE A 113 -4.84 13.85 25.12
CA PHE A 113 -5.70 13.79 26.29
C PHE A 113 -4.92 13.94 27.60
N ASN A 114 -3.84 13.20 27.77
CA ASN A 114 -2.96 13.32 28.93
C ASN A 114 -2.33 14.72 29.05
N SER A 115 -1.93 15.31 27.92
CA SER A 115 -1.39 16.66 27.88
C SER A 115 -2.44 17.70 28.30
N PHE A 116 -3.70 17.51 27.94
CA PHE A 116 -4.76 18.40 28.40
C PHE A 116 -5.09 18.22 29.88
N LEU A 117 -5.14 16.98 30.36
CA LEU A 117 -5.40 16.71 31.78
C LEU A 117 -4.31 17.25 32.70
N SER A 118 -3.05 17.30 32.25
CA SER A 118 -1.93 17.83 33.04
C SER A 118 -1.83 19.36 33.08
N ARG A 119 -2.75 20.08 32.37
CA ARG A 119 -2.79 21.55 32.40
C ARG A 119 -3.35 22.09 33.71
N ASN A 120 -2.93 23.32 34.06
CA ASN A 120 -3.39 24.00 35.28
C ASN A 120 -4.93 24.22 35.26
N TYR A 121 -5.56 24.25 36.41
CA TYR A 121 -6.99 24.45 36.59
C TYR A 121 -7.53 25.69 35.87
N SER A 122 -6.76 26.78 35.81
CA SER A 122 -7.08 28.00 35.07
C SER A 122 -7.26 27.79 33.57
N PHE A 123 -6.61 26.78 33.00
CA PHE A 123 -6.79 26.38 31.60
C PHE A 123 -8.16 25.70 31.38
N HIS A 124 -8.59 24.86 32.30
CA HIS A 124 -9.87 24.16 32.23
C HIS A 124 -11.06 25.10 32.46
N LEU A 125 -10.88 26.16 33.25
CA LEU A 125 -11.91 27.20 33.41
C LEU A 125 -12.13 28.04 32.14
N LYS A 126 -11.09 28.25 31.34
CA LYS A 126 -11.14 29.05 30.11
C LYS A 126 -11.58 28.25 28.88
N ASN A 127 -11.43 26.94 28.92
CA ASN A 127 -11.73 26.07 27.77
C ASN A 127 -12.81 25.08 28.17
N ASN A 128 -13.89 25.01 27.37
CA ASN A 128 -14.94 24.05 27.59
C ASN A 128 -14.42 22.63 27.29
N SER A 129 -14.71 21.67 28.16
CA SER A 129 -14.31 20.26 27.99
C SER A 129 -14.81 19.67 26.67
N TYR A 130 -15.98 20.11 26.19
CA TYR A 130 -16.52 19.70 24.90
C TYR A 130 -15.64 20.14 23.73
N ASP A 131 -15.14 21.36 23.75
CA ASP A 131 -14.26 21.91 22.71
C ASP A 131 -12.91 21.18 22.68
N LEU A 132 -12.38 20.81 23.84
CA LEU A 132 -11.14 20.06 23.96
C LEU A 132 -11.28 18.64 23.39
N ILE A 133 -12.36 17.93 23.71
CA ILE A 133 -12.66 16.59 23.18
C ILE A 133 -12.87 16.65 21.66
N THR A 134 -13.57 17.66 21.18
CA THR A 134 -13.82 17.84 19.74
C THR A 134 -12.54 18.15 18.99
N LYS A 135 -11.63 18.95 19.56
CA LYS A 135 -10.30 19.18 18.98
C LYS A 135 -9.48 17.90 18.91
N ILE A 136 -9.42 17.11 20.00
CA ILE A 136 -8.70 15.81 19.98
C ILE A 136 -9.26 14.93 18.86
N ARG A 137 -10.57 14.80 18.76
CA ARG A 137 -11.21 13.95 17.75
C ARG A 137 -10.94 14.44 16.32
N ASN A 138 -10.96 15.75 16.10
CA ASN A 138 -10.74 16.30 14.77
C ASN A 138 -9.28 16.19 14.35
N GLU A 139 -8.34 16.50 15.24
CA GLU A 139 -6.90 16.39 14.96
C GLU A 139 -6.45 14.95 14.71
N THR A 140 -7.07 13.97 15.40
CA THR A 140 -6.76 12.54 15.18
C THR A 140 -7.46 11.92 13.97
N LYS A 141 -8.48 12.57 13.41
CA LYS A 141 -9.20 12.08 12.23
C LYS A 141 -8.41 12.28 10.91
N TYR A 142 -7.44 13.17 10.92
CA TYR A 142 -6.61 13.50 9.73
C TYR A 142 -5.30 12.70 9.66
N PHE A 143 -5.10 11.73 10.54
CA PHE A 143 -4.05 10.73 10.47
C PHE A 143 -4.61 9.40 10.00
#